data_1ff7f95efc87ec7960939cd1c723eb79
#
_entry.id   1ff7f95efc87ec7960939cd1c723eb79
#
_cell.length_a   1.000
_cell.length_b   1.000
_cell.length_c   1.000
_cell.angle_alpha   90.00
_cell.angle_beta   90.00
_cell.angle_gamma   90.00
#
_symmetry.space_group_name_H-M   'P 1'
#
loop_
_entity.id
_entity.type
_entity.pdbx_description
1 polymer ?
#
loop_
_entity_poly.entity_id
_entity_poly.type
_entity_poly.pdbx_seq_one_letter_code
_entity_poly.pdbx_strand_id
1 'polypeptide(L)'
;MCYDDKARPPMPPTNGGQAQGQDLVLTAADGNQFAAFLAQPESPAGAQILIYPDVRGLHGFYKDLALRFAETGVRALAIDYFGRTAGLAPRDDSFEFMPHVQQLSISNIFADAQAALDYLREGADRPAFVVGFCIGGSLTLLTAGQDLGLAGVIAFYAGMSRDFGGYGTALDRATQVKYPVLGLFGGADPGIPPEQVAELDSRLDQAGVPHDIVTYPDAPHSFFDRKATDYAAASADAWRRMLSFIETYSRTST
;
A
#
# COMPACT_ATOMS: atom_id res chain seq x y z
N MET A 1 7.10 -0.06 18.71
CA MET A 1 6.02 -0.95 18.26
C MET A 1 5.18 -0.18 17.27
N CYS A 2 4.92 -0.74 16.09
CA CYS A 2 4.28 -0.02 14.99
C CYS A 2 2.74 -0.20 14.95
N TYR A 3 2.11 -0.86 15.92
CA TYR A 3 0.71 -1.26 15.81
C TYR A 3 -0.07 -1.13 17.12
N ASP A 4 -1.36 -0.96 16.95
CA ASP A 4 -2.40 -1.01 17.96
C ASP A 4 -3.62 -1.64 17.31
N ASP A 5 -4.10 -2.77 17.81
CA ASP A 5 -5.24 -3.51 17.22
C ASP A 5 -6.57 -2.79 17.37
N LYS A 6 -6.61 -1.77 18.21
CA LYS A 6 -7.77 -0.89 18.32
C LYS A 6 -7.70 0.30 17.37
N ALA A 7 -6.58 0.49 16.67
CA ALA A 7 -6.46 1.55 15.68
C ALA A 7 -7.51 1.37 14.58
N ARG A 8 -8.05 2.48 14.14
CA ARG A 8 -8.99 2.55 13.01
C ARG A 8 -8.43 3.52 11.98
N PRO A 9 -8.60 3.22 10.69
CA PRO A 9 -8.18 4.14 9.65
C PRO A 9 -8.93 5.46 9.77
N PRO A 10 -8.26 6.59 9.52
CA PRO A 10 -8.93 7.89 9.50
C PRO A 10 -10.05 7.91 8.46
N MET A 11 -11.07 8.71 8.74
CA MET A 11 -12.19 8.86 7.81
C MET A 11 -11.77 9.62 6.55
N PRO A 12 -12.17 9.15 5.35
CA PRO A 12 -11.95 9.91 4.14
C PRO A 12 -12.77 11.21 4.13
N PRO A 13 -12.35 12.25 3.39
CA PRO A 13 -13.04 13.54 3.34
C PRO A 13 -14.43 13.45 2.68
N THR A 14 -14.63 12.46 1.82
CA THR A 14 -15.91 12.11 1.21
C THR A 14 -16.33 10.76 1.72
N ASN A 15 -17.25 10.74 2.66
CA ASN A 15 -17.86 9.53 3.17
C ASN A 15 -19.37 9.56 2.83
N GLY A 16 -19.94 8.44 2.56
CA GLY A 16 -21.40 8.33 2.31
C GLY A 16 -21.73 7.29 1.26
N GLY A 17 -20.74 6.73 0.58
CA GLY A 17 -20.92 5.53 -0.23
C GLY A 17 -21.12 4.32 0.69
N GLN A 18 -22.01 3.41 0.27
CA GLN A 18 -22.09 2.10 0.90
C GLN A 18 -21.01 1.18 0.32
N ALA A 19 -20.41 0.37 1.17
CA ALA A 19 -19.39 -0.59 0.81
C ALA A 19 -19.70 -1.97 1.38
N GLN A 20 -19.34 -3.02 0.65
CA GLN A 20 -19.44 -4.40 1.08
C GLN A 20 -18.05 -5.03 1.12
N GLY A 21 -17.75 -5.76 2.19
CA GLY A 21 -16.48 -6.44 2.39
C GLY A 21 -16.62 -7.95 2.34
N GLN A 22 -15.62 -8.63 1.80
CA GLN A 22 -15.58 -10.09 1.70
C GLN A 22 -14.16 -10.60 1.90
N ASP A 23 -13.99 -11.58 2.80
CA ASP A 23 -12.76 -12.36 2.93
C ASP A 23 -12.63 -13.32 1.74
N LEU A 24 -11.42 -13.43 1.20
CA LEU A 24 -11.08 -14.25 0.05
C LEU A 24 -9.79 -15.04 0.31
N VAL A 25 -9.59 -16.10 -0.46
CA VAL A 25 -8.30 -16.76 -0.64
C VAL A 25 -7.96 -16.68 -2.13
N LEU A 26 -6.83 -16.08 -2.44
CA LEU A 26 -6.31 -16.01 -3.80
C LEU A 26 -5.19 -17.02 -4.00
N THR A 27 -4.95 -17.39 -5.24
CA THR A 27 -3.88 -18.34 -5.60
C THR A 27 -2.99 -17.70 -6.66
N ALA A 28 -1.71 -17.56 -6.34
CA ALA A 28 -0.69 -17.10 -7.28
C ALA A 28 -0.37 -18.17 -8.33
N ALA A 29 0.26 -17.78 -9.44
CA ALA A 29 0.58 -18.67 -10.56
C ALA A 29 1.47 -19.85 -10.18
N ASP A 30 2.25 -19.75 -9.10
CA ASP A 30 3.09 -20.81 -8.55
C ASP A 30 2.36 -21.72 -7.55
N GLY A 31 1.05 -21.53 -7.37
CA GLY A 31 0.20 -22.34 -6.49
C GLY A 31 0.15 -21.86 -5.04
N ASN A 32 0.87 -20.78 -4.68
CA ASN A 32 0.77 -20.19 -3.35
C ASN A 32 -0.64 -19.66 -3.08
N GLN A 33 -1.21 -19.99 -1.93
CA GLN A 33 -2.45 -19.43 -1.45
C GLN A 33 -2.20 -18.34 -0.39
N PHE A 34 -2.93 -17.25 -0.49
CA PHE A 34 -2.84 -16.15 0.48
C PHE A 34 -4.21 -15.52 0.74
N ALA A 35 -4.40 -15.05 1.98
CA ALA A 35 -5.62 -14.39 2.37
C ALA A 35 -5.71 -12.99 1.73
N ALA A 36 -6.92 -12.58 1.37
CA ALA A 36 -7.22 -11.27 0.87
C ALA A 36 -8.57 -10.79 1.41
N PHE A 37 -8.79 -9.48 1.39
CA PHE A 37 -10.06 -8.86 1.72
C PHE A 37 -10.47 -7.88 0.63
N LEU A 38 -11.56 -8.18 -0.04
CA LEU A 38 -12.14 -7.33 -1.07
C LEU A 38 -13.18 -6.38 -0.45
N ALA A 39 -13.06 -5.11 -0.73
CA ALA A 39 -14.10 -4.12 -0.47
C ALA A 39 -14.63 -3.55 -1.78
N GLN A 40 -15.95 -3.65 -1.97
CA GLN A 40 -16.63 -3.22 -3.19
C GLN A 40 -17.54 -2.03 -2.89
N PRO A 41 -17.43 -0.92 -3.63
CA PRO A 41 -18.36 0.18 -3.56
C PRO A 41 -19.68 -0.19 -4.20
N GLU A 42 -20.80 0.29 -3.65
CA GLU A 42 -22.12 0.18 -4.30
C GLU A 42 -22.15 0.95 -5.63
N SER A 43 -21.45 2.11 -5.67
CA SER A 43 -21.32 2.96 -6.85
C SER A 43 -19.84 3.17 -7.19
N PRO A 44 -19.26 2.39 -8.11
CA PRO A 44 -17.83 2.46 -8.43
C PRO A 44 -17.43 3.78 -9.12
N ALA A 45 -16.37 4.43 -8.62
CA ALA A 45 -15.78 5.63 -9.22
C ALA A 45 -14.83 5.38 -10.41
N GLY A 46 -14.66 4.12 -10.83
CA GLY A 46 -13.84 3.78 -11.99
C GLY A 46 -12.38 3.45 -11.69
N ALA A 47 -11.93 3.49 -10.45
CA ALA A 47 -10.57 3.11 -10.05
C ALA A 47 -10.58 1.87 -9.13
N GLN A 48 -9.43 1.20 -9.04
CA GLN A 48 -9.22 0.08 -8.12
C GLN A 48 -7.83 0.15 -7.48
N ILE A 49 -7.70 -0.39 -6.27
CA ILE A 49 -6.46 -0.28 -5.49
C ILE A 49 -6.12 -1.59 -4.78
N LEU A 50 -4.86 -2.01 -4.91
CA LEU A 50 -4.24 -3.07 -4.11
C LEU A 50 -3.61 -2.45 -2.87
N ILE A 51 -3.85 -3.03 -1.69
CA ILE A 51 -3.32 -2.56 -0.41
C ILE A 51 -2.29 -3.55 0.12
N TYR A 52 -1.06 -3.09 0.33
CA TYR A 52 -0.03 -3.80 1.07
C TYR A 52 -0.03 -3.35 2.54
N PRO A 53 -0.40 -4.22 3.48
CA PRO A 53 -0.35 -3.96 4.91
C PRO A 53 1.06 -3.64 5.43
N ASP A 54 1.14 -3.25 6.70
CA ASP A 54 2.38 -3.19 7.46
C ASP A 54 2.84 -4.58 7.95
N VAL A 55 3.78 -4.62 8.89
CA VAL A 55 4.36 -5.86 9.43
C VAL A 55 3.36 -6.84 10.05
N ARG A 56 2.13 -6.40 10.35
CA ARG A 56 1.09 -7.27 10.92
C ARG A 56 0.39 -8.13 9.85
N GLY A 57 0.60 -7.84 8.56
CA GLY A 57 -0.15 -8.50 7.49
C GLY A 57 -1.61 -8.04 7.42
N LEU A 58 -2.49 -8.87 6.89
CA LEU A 58 -3.90 -8.56 6.69
C LEU A 58 -4.70 -8.65 8.00
N HIS A 59 -4.54 -7.67 8.88
CA HIS A 59 -5.35 -7.56 10.10
C HIS A 59 -6.50 -6.55 9.95
N GLY A 60 -7.32 -6.40 11.00
CA GLY A 60 -8.57 -5.63 10.97
C GLY A 60 -8.45 -4.21 10.42
N PHE A 61 -7.36 -3.48 10.75
CA PHE A 61 -7.15 -2.12 10.26
C PHE A 61 -7.16 -2.04 8.71
N TYR A 62 -6.51 -2.99 8.02
CA TYR A 62 -6.43 -2.97 6.56
C TYR A 62 -7.73 -3.43 5.88
N LYS A 63 -8.52 -4.27 6.55
CA LYS A 63 -9.88 -4.59 6.11
C LYS A 63 -10.78 -3.35 6.22
N ASP A 64 -10.70 -2.64 7.35
CA ASP A 64 -11.42 -1.38 7.55
C ASP A 64 -10.96 -0.31 6.55
N LEU A 65 -9.65 -0.21 6.27
CA LEU A 65 -9.11 0.73 5.28
C LEU A 65 -9.62 0.42 3.86
N ALA A 66 -9.71 -0.85 3.49
CA ALA A 66 -10.29 -1.25 2.22
C ALA A 66 -11.75 -0.79 2.10
N LEU A 67 -12.54 -0.94 3.19
CA LEU A 67 -13.91 -0.41 3.24
C LEU A 67 -13.94 1.12 3.09
N ARG A 68 -12.99 1.85 3.72
CA ARG A 68 -12.92 3.31 3.56
C ARG A 68 -12.63 3.74 2.11
N PHE A 69 -11.77 3.01 1.39
CA PHE A 69 -11.59 3.24 -0.04
C PHE A 69 -12.88 2.95 -0.82
N ALA A 70 -13.55 1.87 -0.52
CA ALA A 70 -14.80 1.52 -1.19
C ALA A 70 -15.92 2.57 -0.93
N GLU A 71 -16.00 3.14 0.26
CA GLU A 71 -16.91 4.25 0.59
C GLU A 71 -16.64 5.51 -0.26
N THR A 72 -15.43 5.67 -0.82
CA THR A 72 -15.10 6.76 -1.77
C THR A 72 -15.31 6.35 -3.24
N GLY A 73 -15.82 5.16 -3.50
CA GLY A 73 -16.04 4.63 -4.84
C GLY A 73 -14.87 3.84 -5.44
N VAL A 74 -13.76 3.67 -4.72
CA VAL A 74 -12.58 2.94 -5.18
C VAL A 74 -12.67 1.48 -4.74
N ARG A 75 -12.74 0.53 -5.69
CA ARG A 75 -12.69 -0.90 -5.36
C ARG A 75 -11.33 -1.25 -4.77
N ALA A 76 -11.29 -1.86 -3.58
CA ALA A 76 -10.06 -2.09 -2.84
C ALA A 76 -9.86 -3.57 -2.50
N LEU A 77 -8.62 -4.05 -2.64
CA LEU A 77 -8.22 -5.41 -2.28
C LEU A 77 -6.98 -5.34 -1.38
N ALA A 78 -7.14 -5.67 -0.11
CA ALA A 78 -6.02 -5.82 0.81
C ALA A 78 -5.55 -7.28 0.82
N ILE A 79 -4.25 -7.52 0.73
CA ILE A 79 -3.69 -8.89 0.70
C ILE A 79 -2.79 -9.16 1.88
N ASP A 80 -2.66 -10.45 2.23
CA ASP A 80 -1.69 -10.91 3.19
C ASP A 80 -0.47 -11.52 2.49
N TYR A 81 0.60 -10.75 2.40
CA TYR A 81 1.84 -11.19 1.76
C TYR A 81 2.66 -12.19 2.63
N PHE A 82 2.16 -12.58 3.81
CA PHE A 82 2.75 -13.64 4.64
C PHE A 82 2.15 -15.03 4.37
N GLY A 83 1.23 -15.17 3.41
CA GLY A 83 0.61 -16.46 3.09
C GLY A 83 1.61 -17.60 2.87
N ARG A 84 2.76 -17.31 2.26
CA ARG A 84 3.82 -18.30 1.96
C ARG A 84 4.51 -18.85 3.20
N THR A 85 4.60 -18.10 4.26
CA THR A 85 5.38 -18.45 5.47
C THR A 85 4.50 -18.67 6.69
N ALA A 86 3.34 -18.02 6.75
CA ALA A 86 2.43 -18.03 7.90
C ALA A 86 1.06 -18.67 7.58
N GLY A 87 0.83 -19.10 6.33
CA GLY A 87 -0.44 -19.71 5.90
C GLY A 87 -1.62 -18.72 5.95
N LEU A 88 -2.84 -19.28 6.05
CA LEU A 88 -4.09 -18.55 5.91
C LEU A 88 -4.75 -18.15 7.24
N ALA A 89 -4.10 -18.38 8.37
CA ALA A 89 -4.64 -18.01 9.67
C ALA A 89 -4.84 -16.49 9.76
N PRO A 90 -5.91 -16.01 10.41
CA PRO A 90 -6.12 -14.58 10.64
C PRO A 90 -4.92 -13.95 11.33
N ARG A 91 -4.63 -12.70 11.00
CA ARG A 91 -3.60 -11.89 11.66
C ARG A 91 -4.24 -11.10 12.79
N ASP A 92 -3.73 -11.31 13.99
CA ASP A 92 -4.14 -10.64 15.21
C ASP A 92 -2.89 -10.22 16.03
N ASP A 93 -3.10 -9.71 17.26
CA ASP A 93 -2.04 -9.27 18.19
C ASP A 93 -1.02 -10.34 18.52
N SER A 94 -1.37 -11.61 18.40
CA SER A 94 -0.47 -12.74 18.70
C SER A 94 0.46 -13.10 17.55
N PHE A 95 0.29 -12.49 16.38
CA PHE A 95 1.10 -12.81 15.21
C PHE A 95 2.55 -12.35 15.34
N GLU A 96 3.46 -13.30 15.49
CA GLU A 96 4.90 -13.05 15.54
C GLU A 96 5.48 -12.81 14.14
N PHE A 97 5.38 -11.58 13.64
CA PHE A 97 5.72 -11.23 12.26
C PHE A 97 7.22 -11.31 11.92
N MET A 98 8.13 -11.08 12.88
CA MET A 98 9.57 -10.96 12.57
C MET A 98 10.18 -12.17 11.85
N PRO A 99 9.91 -13.43 12.24
CA PRO A 99 10.40 -14.59 11.49
C PRO A 99 9.91 -14.64 10.06
N HIS A 100 8.71 -14.15 9.79
CA HIS A 100 8.11 -14.10 8.45
C HIS A 100 8.66 -12.95 7.62
N VAL A 101 8.90 -11.78 8.23
CA VAL A 101 9.56 -10.64 7.57
C VAL A 101 10.97 -11.01 7.07
N GLN A 102 11.70 -11.82 7.83
CA GLN A 102 13.04 -12.27 7.43
C GLN A 102 13.03 -13.23 6.23
N GLN A 103 11.90 -13.89 5.96
CA GLN A 103 11.71 -14.83 4.87
C GLN A 103 11.06 -14.20 3.63
N LEU A 104 10.71 -12.91 3.66
CA LEU A 104 10.12 -12.24 2.51
C LEU A 104 11.10 -12.25 1.33
N SER A 105 10.58 -12.66 0.19
CA SER A 105 11.26 -12.60 -1.10
C SER A 105 10.44 -11.73 -2.05
N ILE A 106 11.08 -10.76 -2.66
CA ILE A 106 10.37 -9.82 -3.52
C ILE A 106 9.76 -10.48 -4.76
N SER A 107 10.38 -11.53 -5.30
CA SER A 107 9.82 -12.29 -6.42
C SER A 107 8.48 -12.95 -6.06
N ASN A 108 8.36 -13.43 -4.82
CA ASN A 108 7.13 -13.98 -4.30
C ASN A 108 6.05 -12.91 -4.15
N ILE A 109 6.43 -11.72 -3.67
CA ILE A 109 5.53 -10.56 -3.56
C ILE A 109 5.00 -10.17 -4.95
N PHE A 110 5.85 -10.16 -5.98
CA PHE A 110 5.41 -9.85 -7.34
C PHE A 110 4.42 -10.87 -7.89
N ALA A 111 4.62 -12.17 -7.60
CA ALA A 111 3.68 -13.23 -8.02
C ALA A 111 2.31 -13.07 -7.32
N ASP A 112 2.31 -12.78 -6.03
CA ASP A 112 1.08 -12.57 -5.27
C ASP A 112 0.38 -11.27 -5.69
N ALA A 113 1.14 -10.20 -5.98
CA ALA A 113 0.61 -8.94 -6.52
C ALA A 113 -0.03 -9.10 -7.89
N GLN A 114 0.62 -9.85 -8.79
CA GLN A 114 0.05 -10.12 -10.11
C GLN A 114 -1.30 -10.82 -9.98
N ALA A 115 -1.39 -11.89 -9.16
CA ALA A 115 -2.64 -12.60 -8.93
C ALA A 115 -3.74 -11.69 -8.32
N ALA A 116 -3.36 -10.81 -7.40
CA ALA A 116 -4.29 -9.86 -6.80
C ALA A 116 -4.79 -8.81 -7.80
N LEU A 117 -3.90 -8.29 -8.66
CA LEU A 117 -4.25 -7.32 -9.70
C LEU A 117 -5.09 -7.97 -10.80
N ASP A 118 -4.80 -9.21 -11.18
CA ASP A 118 -5.61 -9.96 -12.14
C ASP A 118 -7.04 -10.15 -11.62
N TYR A 119 -7.18 -10.53 -10.33
CA TYR A 119 -8.48 -10.62 -9.67
C TYR A 119 -9.22 -9.27 -9.63
N LEU A 120 -8.52 -8.17 -9.35
CA LEU A 120 -9.14 -6.84 -9.38
C LEU A 120 -9.65 -6.47 -10.77
N ARG A 121 -8.97 -6.90 -11.83
CA ARG A 121 -9.33 -6.62 -13.22
C ARG A 121 -10.44 -7.52 -13.75
N GLU A 122 -10.76 -8.61 -13.08
CA GLU A 122 -11.88 -9.46 -13.46
C GLU A 122 -13.19 -8.66 -13.51
N GLY A 123 -13.81 -8.61 -14.67
CA GLY A 123 -15.10 -7.95 -14.90
C GLY A 123 -15.05 -6.44 -15.18
N ALA A 124 -13.91 -5.75 -15.02
CA ALA A 124 -13.77 -4.35 -15.42
C ALA A 124 -12.29 -3.96 -15.56
N ASP A 125 -11.90 -3.58 -16.76
CA ASP A 125 -10.59 -2.95 -17.01
C ASP A 125 -10.62 -1.50 -16.50
N ARG A 126 -10.09 -1.28 -15.32
CA ARG A 126 -10.06 0.01 -14.64
C ARG A 126 -8.64 0.35 -14.23
N PRO A 127 -8.28 1.64 -14.17
CA PRO A 127 -6.99 2.08 -13.63
C PRO A 127 -6.72 1.45 -12.26
N ALA A 128 -5.61 0.73 -12.16
CA ALA A 128 -5.22 0.02 -10.95
C ALA A 128 -4.06 0.73 -10.26
N PHE A 129 -4.19 0.91 -8.95
CA PHE A 129 -3.18 1.53 -8.08
C PHE A 129 -2.67 0.52 -7.06
N VAL A 130 -1.50 0.81 -6.48
CA VAL A 130 -1.00 0.10 -5.30
C VAL A 130 -0.75 1.10 -4.19
N VAL A 131 -1.22 0.82 -2.98
CA VAL A 131 -0.86 1.59 -1.78
C VAL A 131 -0.25 0.66 -0.73
N GLY A 132 0.80 1.10 -0.06
CA GLY A 132 1.41 0.32 1.01
C GLY A 132 1.89 1.16 2.17
N PHE A 133 1.95 0.50 3.33
CA PHE A 133 2.23 1.14 4.62
C PHE A 133 3.44 0.49 5.29
N CYS A 134 4.40 1.28 5.81
CA CYS A 134 5.60 0.77 6.46
C CYS A 134 6.40 -0.16 5.52
N ILE A 135 6.58 -1.41 5.88
CA ILE A 135 7.17 -2.44 5.00
C ILE A 135 6.36 -2.59 3.69
N GLY A 136 5.04 -2.50 3.76
CA GLY A 136 4.17 -2.49 2.58
C GLY A 136 4.46 -1.30 1.66
N GLY A 137 4.85 -0.15 2.20
CA GLY A 137 5.31 1.01 1.42
C GLY A 137 6.61 0.70 0.65
N SER A 138 7.56 0.00 1.28
CA SER A 138 8.78 -0.49 0.62
C SER A 138 8.45 -1.45 -0.52
N LEU A 139 7.55 -2.42 -0.26
CA LEU A 139 7.08 -3.37 -1.26
C LEU A 139 6.37 -2.67 -2.43
N THR A 140 5.62 -1.59 -2.16
CA THR A 140 4.96 -0.77 -3.17
C THR A 140 5.96 -0.11 -4.12
N LEU A 141 7.03 0.51 -3.59
CA LEU A 141 8.07 1.12 -4.41
C LEU A 141 8.82 0.08 -5.27
N LEU A 142 9.08 -1.11 -4.73
CA LEU A 142 9.72 -2.21 -5.48
C LEU A 142 8.77 -2.77 -6.56
N THR A 143 7.48 -2.90 -6.25
CA THR A 143 6.44 -3.33 -7.20
C THR A 143 6.30 -2.36 -8.37
N ALA A 144 6.53 -1.07 -8.14
CA ALA A 144 6.46 -0.04 -9.18
C ALA A 144 7.53 -0.18 -10.27
N GLY A 145 8.57 -0.99 -10.06
CA GLY A 145 9.55 -1.35 -11.10
C GLY A 145 9.11 -2.48 -12.03
N GLN A 146 7.98 -3.15 -11.76
CA GLN A 146 7.49 -4.27 -12.57
C GLN A 146 6.48 -3.82 -13.63
N ASP A 147 6.32 -4.61 -14.71
CA ASP A 147 5.32 -4.36 -15.74
C ASP A 147 3.96 -4.92 -15.33
N LEU A 148 3.29 -4.23 -14.41
CA LEU A 148 2.00 -4.64 -13.86
C LEU A 148 0.81 -3.82 -14.39
N GLY A 149 1.03 -2.90 -15.33
CA GLY A 149 -0.02 -2.05 -15.90
C GLY A 149 -0.72 -1.19 -14.85
N LEU A 150 0.05 -0.56 -13.95
CA LEU A 150 -0.49 0.30 -12.91
C LEU A 150 -0.71 1.72 -13.43
N ALA A 151 -1.69 2.42 -12.86
CA ALA A 151 -1.89 3.85 -13.07
C ALA A 151 -1.04 4.71 -12.13
N GLY A 152 -0.62 4.16 -10.98
CA GLY A 152 0.24 4.84 -10.03
C GLY A 152 0.41 4.04 -8.74
N VAL A 153 1.34 4.50 -7.89
CA VAL A 153 1.63 3.87 -6.60
C VAL A 153 1.70 4.90 -5.48
N ILE A 154 1.32 4.50 -4.28
CA ILE A 154 1.27 5.36 -3.09
C ILE A 154 2.02 4.68 -1.95
N ALA A 155 3.06 5.31 -1.42
CA ALA A 155 3.89 4.73 -0.38
C ALA A 155 3.86 5.57 0.90
N PHE A 156 3.34 4.99 1.99
CA PHE A 156 3.34 5.61 3.31
C PHE A 156 4.54 5.17 4.13
N TYR A 157 5.28 6.14 4.67
CA TYR A 157 6.43 5.92 5.56
C TYR A 157 7.22 4.66 5.22
N ALA A 158 7.56 4.54 3.93
CA ALA A 158 8.29 3.40 3.37
C ALA A 158 9.73 3.36 3.89
N GLY A 159 10.12 2.26 4.54
CA GLY A 159 11.53 2.01 4.85
C GLY A 159 12.30 1.64 3.59
N MET A 160 13.34 2.41 3.25
CA MET A 160 13.97 2.33 1.93
C MET A 160 15.28 1.54 1.89
N SER A 161 15.77 1.08 3.05
CA SER A 161 17.10 0.44 3.19
C SER A 161 17.06 -1.09 3.36
N ARG A 162 15.87 -1.70 3.39
CA ARG A 162 15.75 -3.17 3.51
C ARG A 162 15.82 -3.83 2.15
N ASP A 163 16.69 -4.84 2.05
CA ASP A 163 16.70 -5.78 0.92
C ASP A 163 15.81 -7.01 1.22
N PHE A 164 15.02 -7.41 0.24
CA PHE A 164 14.10 -8.55 0.34
C PHE A 164 14.60 -9.70 -0.56
N GLY A 165 15.50 -10.50 -0.03
CA GLY A 165 15.98 -11.72 -0.69
C GLY A 165 17.02 -11.47 -1.80
N GLY A 166 17.84 -10.44 -1.67
CA GLY A 166 18.93 -10.16 -2.60
C GLY A 166 18.51 -9.37 -3.85
N TYR A 167 17.29 -8.82 -3.86
CA TYR A 167 16.80 -8.03 -5.01
C TYR A 167 17.38 -6.61 -5.04
N GLY A 168 17.81 -6.10 -3.89
CA GLY A 168 18.17 -4.72 -3.63
C GLY A 168 17.09 -3.97 -2.88
N THR A 169 17.46 -2.79 -2.36
CA THR A 169 16.57 -1.94 -1.57
C THR A 169 15.61 -1.12 -2.45
N ALA A 170 14.59 -0.49 -1.85
CA ALA A 170 13.71 0.42 -2.57
C ALA A 170 14.50 1.61 -3.18
N LEU A 171 15.52 2.12 -2.48
CA LEU A 171 16.42 3.14 -3.06
C LEU A 171 17.22 2.61 -4.23
N ASP A 172 17.83 1.42 -4.12
CA ASP A 172 18.62 0.84 -5.22
C ASP A 172 17.81 0.69 -6.51
N ARG A 173 16.50 0.47 -6.38
CA ARG A 173 15.57 0.21 -7.46
C ARG A 173 14.73 1.43 -7.88
N ALA A 174 14.84 2.55 -7.19
CA ALA A 174 14.00 3.72 -7.44
C ALA A 174 14.11 4.27 -8.88
N THR A 175 15.30 4.17 -9.50
CA THR A 175 15.49 4.56 -10.92
C THR A 175 14.81 3.61 -11.92
N GLN A 176 14.28 2.47 -11.47
CA GLN A 176 13.57 1.50 -12.30
C GLN A 176 12.04 1.63 -12.17
N VAL A 177 11.56 2.55 -11.34
CA VAL A 177 10.13 2.85 -11.18
C VAL A 177 9.55 3.31 -12.52
N LYS A 178 8.37 2.79 -12.87
CA LYS A 178 7.72 2.98 -14.18
C LYS A 178 6.43 3.80 -14.11
N TYR A 179 5.89 4.01 -12.92
CA TYR A 179 4.58 4.59 -12.70
C TYR A 179 4.67 5.85 -11.84
N PRO A 180 3.69 6.77 -11.92
CA PRO A 180 3.60 7.90 -11.01
C PRO A 180 3.65 7.47 -9.54
N VAL A 181 4.32 8.26 -8.71
CA VAL A 181 4.53 7.96 -7.27
C VAL A 181 3.98 9.08 -6.40
N LEU A 182 3.19 8.72 -5.38
CA LEU A 182 2.91 9.58 -4.23
C LEU A 182 3.62 8.99 -3.01
N GLY A 183 4.60 9.70 -2.47
CA GLY A 183 5.31 9.33 -1.25
C GLY A 183 4.89 10.20 -0.06
N LEU A 184 4.45 9.58 1.05
CA LEU A 184 3.92 10.26 2.23
C LEU A 184 4.74 9.87 3.46
N PHE A 185 5.57 10.79 3.96
CA PHE A 185 6.55 10.54 5.01
C PHE A 185 6.32 11.39 6.25
N GLY A 186 6.71 10.85 7.40
CA GLY A 186 6.77 11.61 8.65
C GLY A 186 8.15 12.24 8.86
N GLY A 187 8.22 13.54 9.10
CA GLY A 187 9.49 14.24 9.34
C GLY A 187 10.11 13.93 10.70
N ALA A 188 9.30 13.45 11.66
CA ALA A 188 9.76 12.99 12.97
C ALA A 188 9.88 11.45 13.06
N ASP A 189 10.00 10.77 11.93
CA ASP A 189 10.21 9.32 11.87
C ASP A 189 11.71 8.99 12.01
N PRO A 190 12.17 8.43 13.14
CA PRO A 190 13.59 8.13 13.35
C PRO A 190 14.08 6.97 12.46
N GLY A 191 13.18 6.18 11.88
CA GLY A 191 13.50 5.04 11.01
C GLY A 191 13.71 5.42 9.54
N ILE A 192 13.35 6.66 9.16
CA ILE A 192 13.44 7.14 7.77
C ILE A 192 14.09 8.53 7.78
N PRO A 193 15.43 8.60 7.69
CA PRO A 193 16.15 9.87 7.69
C PRO A 193 15.74 10.76 6.51
N PRO A 194 15.70 12.10 6.68
CA PRO A 194 15.36 13.04 5.61
C PRO A 194 16.22 12.88 4.35
N GLU A 195 17.47 12.47 4.50
CA GLU A 195 18.39 12.23 3.41
C GLU A 195 17.94 11.09 2.50
N GLN A 196 17.33 10.04 3.07
CA GLN A 196 16.76 8.94 2.27
C GLN A 196 15.52 9.38 1.50
N VAL A 197 14.70 10.27 2.07
CA VAL A 197 13.54 10.84 1.37
C VAL A 197 13.99 11.71 0.21
N ALA A 198 15.01 12.55 0.42
CA ALA A 198 15.60 13.39 -0.64
C ALA A 198 16.29 12.55 -1.72
N GLU A 199 16.93 11.44 -1.33
CA GLU A 199 17.53 10.51 -2.30
C GLU A 199 16.46 9.79 -3.14
N LEU A 200 15.34 9.37 -2.54
CA LEU A 200 14.22 8.79 -3.27
C LEU A 200 13.69 9.78 -4.32
N ASP A 201 13.42 11.01 -3.92
CA ASP A 201 12.97 12.09 -4.80
C ASP A 201 13.91 12.28 -6.00
N SER A 202 15.22 12.42 -5.75
CA SER A 202 16.23 12.53 -6.80
C SER A 202 16.30 11.31 -7.73
N ARG A 203 16.12 10.11 -7.22
CA ARG A 203 16.12 8.89 -8.05
C ARG A 203 14.85 8.72 -8.88
N LEU A 204 13.72 9.20 -8.40
CA LEU A 204 12.49 9.26 -9.17
C LEU A 204 12.57 10.31 -10.29
N ASP A 205 13.24 11.45 -10.04
CA ASP A 205 13.61 12.40 -11.10
C ASP A 205 14.44 11.73 -12.20
N GLN A 206 15.44 10.93 -11.82
CA GLN A 206 16.28 10.17 -12.76
C GLN A 206 15.47 9.10 -13.53
N ALA A 207 14.46 8.50 -12.91
CA ALA A 207 13.54 7.58 -13.57
C ALA A 207 12.64 8.30 -14.58
N GLY A 208 12.49 9.63 -14.48
CA GLY A 208 11.64 10.43 -15.35
C GLY A 208 10.14 10.19 -15.12
N VAL A 209 9.76 9.73 -13.95
CA VAL A 209 8.34 9.48 -13.62
C VAL A 209 7.76 10.66 -12.83
N PRO A 210 6.48 11.01 -13.05
CA PRO A 210 5.80 11.99 -12.21
C PRO A 210 5.77 11.52 -10.76
N HIS A 211 6.12 12.40 -9.81
CA HIS A 211 6.05 12.06 -8.40
C HIS A 211 5.77 13.28 -7.53
N ASP A 212 5.19 13.03 -6.35
CA ASP A 212 4.98 14.01 -5.29
C ASP A 212 5.46 13.38 -3.97
N ILE A 213 6.51 13.93 -3.39
CA ILE A 213 7.09 13.47 -2.12
C ILE A 213 6.75 14.48 -1.03
N VAL A 214 5.87 14.07 -0.13
CA VAL A 214 5.34 14.92 0.95
C VAL A 214 5.89 14.47 2.29
N THR A 215 6.48 15.40 3.03
CA THR A 215 6.92 15.18 4.40
C THR A 215 6.08 16.02 5.35
N TYR A 216 5.48 15.38 6.35
CA TYR A 216 4.75 16.03 7.45
C TYR A 216 5.74 16.25 8.59
N PRO A 217 6.18 17.51 8.88
CA PRO A 217 7.38 17.76 9.70
C PRO A 217 7.36 17.14 11.09
N ASP A 218 6.22 17.18 11.77
CA ASP A 218 6.07 16.73 13.15
C ASP A 218 5.49 15.29 13.25
N ALA A 219 5.11 14.69 12.14
CA ALA A 219 4.48 13.39 12.14
C ALA A 219 5.52 12.26 12.28
N PRO A 220 5.30 11.27 13.17
CA PRO A 220 6.16 10.12 13.31
C PRO A 220 5.81 9.02 12.31
N HIS A 221 6.54 7.89 12.39
CA HIS A 221 6.11 6.65 11.76
C HIS A 221 4.67 6.28 12.16
N SER A 222 3.90 5.70 11.25
CA SER A 222 2.49 5.29 11.47
C SER A 222 1.53 6.44 11.83
N PHE A 223 1.79 7.67 11.36
CA PHE A 223 0.92 8.82 11.60
C PHE A 223 -0.49 8.64 11.03
N PHE A 224 -0.65 7.81 10.01
CA PHE A 224 -1.93 7.51 9.36
C PHE A 224 -2.62 6.26 9.96
N ASP A 225 -1.95 5.49 10.82
CA ASP A 225 -2.45 4.29 11.50
C ASP A 225 -2.72 4.61 12.98
N ARG A 226 -2.00 3.98 13.89
CA ARG A 226 -2.19 4.09 15.35
C ARG A 226 -2.05 5.52 15.91
N LYS A 227 -1.41 6.41 15.15
CA LYS A 227 -1.23 7.81 15.50
C LYS A 227 -2.18 8.77 14.78
N ALA A 228 -3.12 8.23 14.00
CA ALA A 228 -4.00 9.04 13.16
C ALA A 228 -4.81 10.10 13.95
N THR A 229 -5.20 9.81 15.18
CA THR A 229 -5.92 10.76 16.04
C THR A 229 -5.01 11.91 16.49
N ASP A 230 -3.77 11.61 16.90
CA ASP A 230 -2.80 12.60 17.35
C ASP A 230 -2.34 13.51 16.19
N TYR A 231 -2.31 12.94 14.97
CA TYR A 231 -1.89 13.62 13.73
C TYR A 231 -3.03 13.75 12.72
N ALA A 232 -4.21 14.12 13.21
CA ALA A 232 -5.44 14.16 12.41
C ALA A 232 -5.33 15.07 11.18
N ALA A 233 -4.62 16.20 11.28
CA ALA A 233 -4.42 17.10 10.15
C ALA A 233 -3.57 16.47 9.05
N ALA A 234 -2.46 15.79 9.39
CA ALA A 234 -1.61 15.07 8.45
C ALA A 234 -2.38 13.90 7.80
N SER A 235 -3.14 13.15 8.59
CA SER A 235 -3.96 12.04 8.12
C SER A 235 -5.06 12.49 7.15
N ALA A 236 -5.73 13.61 7.44
CA ALA A 236 -6.75 14.18 6.57
C ALA A 236 -6.14 14.72 5.26
N ASP A 237 -4.95 15.34 5.32
CA ASP A 237 -4.23 15.78 4.13
C ASP A 237 -3.78 14.60 3.28
N ALA A 238 -3.25 13.54 3.91
CA ALA A 238 -2.85 12.31 3.22
C ALA A 238 -4.02 11.68 2.46
N TRP A 239 -5.22 11.63 3.06
CA TRP A 239 -6.43 11.18 2.37
C TRP A 239 -6.75 12.03 1.13
N ARG A 240 -6.74 13.37 1.26
CA ARG A 240 -7.02 14.26 0.12
C ARG A 240 -6.03 14.03 -1.01
N ARG A 241 -4.73 13.89 -0.69
CA ARG A 241 -3.68 13.64 -1.69
C ARG A 241 -3.85 12.29 -2.37
N MET A 242 -4.16 11.22 -1.63
CA MET A 242 -4.44 9.90 -2.21
C MET A 242 -5.59 9.96 -3.21
N LEU A 243 -6.73 10.56 -2.82
CA LEU A 243 -7.90 10.64 -3.69
C LEU A 243 -7.64 11.51 -4.91
N SER A 244 -6.96 12.66 -4.75
CA SER A 244 -6.55 13.52 -5.87
C SER A 244 -5.58 12.82 -6.82
N PHE A 245 -4.62 12.07 -6.29
CA PHE A 245 -3.69 11.27 -7.08
C PHE A 245 -4.41 10.18 -7.90
N ILE A 246 -5.30 9.42 -7.24
CA ILE A 246 -6.12 8.42 -7.92
C ILE A 246 -6.97 9.06 -9.03
N GLU A 247 -7.65 10.17 -8.75
CA GLU A 247 -8.46 10.88 -9.75
C GLU A 247 -7.62 11.36 -10.95
N THR A 248 -6.46 11.96 -10.67
CA THR A 248 -5.56 12.49 -11.70
C THR A 248 -5.11 11.40 -12.66
N TYR A 249 -4.58 10.31 -12.13
CA TYR A 249 -3.99 9.25 -12.95
C TYR A 249 -5.00 8.21 -13.46
N SER A 250 -6.23 8.22 -12.97
CA SER A 250 -7.33 7.45 -13.59
C SER A 250 -7.76 8.01 -14.94
N ARG A 251 -7.61 9.32 -15.15
CA ARG A 251 -8.00 10.00 -16.41
C ARG A 251 -6.96 9.88 -17.51
N THR A 252 -5.70 9.62 -17.17
CA THR A 252 -4.60 9.52 -18.14
C THR A 252 -4.38 8.12 -18.67
N SER A 253 -5.06 7.12 -18.11
CA SER A 253 -4.93 5.70 -18.46
C SER A 253 -5.98 5.24 -19.49
N THR A 254 -6.79 6.16 -20.03
CA THR A 254 -7.76 5.94 -21.14
C THR A 254 -7.17 6.47 -22.44
#